data_396eee065856716ab0c1b27410b4f2e8
#
_entry.id   396eee065856716ab0c1b27410b4f2e8
#
_cell.length_a   1.000
_cell.length_b   1.000
_cell.length_c   1.000
_cell.angle_alpha   90.00
_cell.angle_beta   90.00
_cell.angle_gamma   90.00
#
_symmetry.space_group_name_H-M   'P 1'
#
loop_
_entity.id
_entity.type
_entity.pdbx_description
1 polymer ?
#
loop_
_entity_poly.entity_id
_entity_poly.type
_entity_poly.pdbx_seq_one_letter_code
_entity_poly.pdbx_strand_id
1 'polypeptide(L)'
;MRNAEKRALVRFMKTSNFRIVPLQTEVAETARRAAKAGAADHAIVVADSPHGYPCRHCLRWAQPGERVILFPYASIPAGHPYSEIGPIFVHAETCQRYSATDEYPADFRNGRAFRAYDENYNMIDAEVANESEPGLVIEKLLQNPEAAFVDARSVTRGCFTFRIQRA
;
A
#
# COMPACT_ATOMS: atom_id res chain seq x y z
N MET A 1 -14.87 38.12 2.90
CA MET A 1 -13.47 38.01 2.50
C MET A 1 -12.55 37.23 3.50
N ARG A 2 -12.99 36.86 4.72
CA ARG A 2 -12.12 36.18 5.72
C ARG A 2 -12.16 34.63 5.69
N ASN A 3 -13.07 34.01 4.98
CA ASN A 3 -13.20 32.53 4.94
C ASN A 3 -12.41 31.83 3.82
N ALA A 4 -12.06 32.57 2.76
CA ALA A 4 -11.26 32.02 1.65
C ALA A 4 -9.76 31.96 2.01
N GLU A 5 -9.26 32.94 2.76
CA GLU A 5 -7.87 32.99 3.20
C GLU A 5 -7.54 31.91 4.25
N LYS A 6 -8.49 31.58 5.15
CA LYS A 6 -8.32 30.48 6.11
C LYS A 6 -8.26 29.10 5.44
N ARG A 7 -8.99 28.89 4.32
CA ARG A 7 -8.91 27.65 3.56
C ARG A 7 -7.60 27.51 2.76
N ALA A 8 -7.02 28.61 2.32
CA ALA A 8 -5.73 28.60 1.64
C ALA A 8 -4.56 28.34 2.62
N LEU A 9 -4.62 28.88 3.85
CA LEU A 9 -3.56 28.66 4.86
C LEU A 9 -3.53 27.20 5.38
N VAL A 10 -4.69 26.52 5.46
CA VAL A 10 -4.76 25.12 5.92
C VAL A 10 -4.20 24.16 4.86
N ARG A 11 -4.13 24.55 3.61
CA ARG A 11 -3.58 23.73 2.52
C ARG A 11 -2.05 23.77 2.42
N PHE A 12 -1.38 24.68 3.13
CA PHE A 12 0.07 24.88 3.04
C PHE A 12 0.89 24.19 4.14
N MET A 13 0.27 23.44 5.07
CA MET A 13 0.96 22.79 6.18
C MET A 13 0.57 21.32 6.38
N LYS A 14 0.70 20.51 5.33
CA LYS A 14 0.70 19.04 5.44
C LYS A 14 1.61 18.43 4.36
N THR A 15 2.87 18.75 4.38
CA THR A 15 3.87 17.82 3.89
C THR A 15 4.01 16.75 4.97
N SER A 16 3.45 15.58 4.74
CA SER A 16 3.73 14.43 5.59
C SER A 16 5.24 14.17 5.55
N ASN A 17 5.85 13.87 6.69
CA ASN A 17 7.28 13.52 6.77
C ASN A 17 7.57 12.12 6.18
N PHE A 18 6.63 11.59 5.41
CA PHE A 18 6.73 10.28 4.78
C PHE A 18 6.21 10.28 3.35
N ARG A 19 6.63 9.30 2.59
CA ARG A 19 6.20 9.06 1.22
C ARG A 19 5.58 7.67 1.08
N ILE A 20 4.42 7.60 0.45
CA ILE A 20 3.79 6.34 0.04
C ILE A 20 4.49 5.80 -1.21
N VAL A 21 4.86 4.53 -1.17
CA VAL A 21 5.49 3.82 -2.29
C VAL A 21 4.54 2.70 -2.74
N PRO A 22 3.70 2.94 -3.74
CA PRO A 22 2.81 1.91 -4.30
C PRO A 22 3.62 0.89 -5.10
N LEU A 23 3.00 -0.25 -5.40
CA LEU A 23 3.60 -1.29 -6.24
C LEU A 23 4.20 -0.69 -7.52
N GLN A 24 5.38 -1.19 -7.91
CA GLN A 24 6.05 -0.74 -9.12
C GLN A 24 5.24 -1.10 -10.36
N THR A 25 5.25 -0.22 -11.37
CA THR A 25 4.51 -0.43 -12.62
C THR A 25 4.97 -1.69 -13.35
N GLU A 26 6.28 -1.97 -13.33
CA GLU A 26 6.87 -3.16 -13.93
C GLU A 26 6.34 -4.46 -13.32
N VAL A 27 6.10 -4.47 -12.00
CA VAL A 27 5.51 -5.63 -11.32
C VAL A 27 4.06 -5.83 -11.74
N ALA A 28 3.27 -4.75 -11.78
CA ALA A 28 1.87 -4.80 -12.22
C ALA A 28 1.76 -5.26 -13.69
N GLU A 29 2.60 -4.76 -14.57
CA GLU A 29 2.62 -5.15 -15.98
C GLU A 29 3.09 -6.59 -16.18
N THR A 30 4.08 -7.03 -15.39
CA THR A 30 4.53 -8.43 -15.42
C THR A 30 3.39 -9.36 -14.99
N ALA A 31 2.65 -9.01 -13.93
CA ALA A 31 1.49 -9.78 -13.51
C ALA A 31 0.40 -9.85 -14.60
N ARG A 32 0.15 -8.72 -15.31
CA ARG A 32 -0.80 -8.69 -16.44
C ARG A 32 -0.37 -9.61 -17.58
N ARG A 33 0.92 -9.59 -17.95
CA ARG A 33 1.46 -10.49 -19.00
C ARG A 33 1.37 -11.95 -18.57
N ALA A 34 1.74 -12.27 -17.33
CA ALA A 34 1.68 -13.63 -16.79
C ALA A 34 0.23 -14.18 -16.77
N ALA A 35 -0.72 -13.39 -16.28
CA ALA A 35 -2.13 -13.78 -16.28
C ALA A 35 -2.68 -14.00 -17.69
N LYS A 36 -2.33 -13.12 -18.63
CA LYS A 36 -2.72 -13.27 -20.05
C LYS A 36 -2.11 -14.51 -20.69
N ALA A 37 -0.92 -14.90 -20.28
CA ALA A 37 -0.25 -16.13 -20.74
C ALA A 37 -0.76 -17.40 -20.04
N GLY A 38 -1.68 -17.28 -19.08
CA GLY A 38 -2.26 -18.43 -18.37
C GLY A 38 -1.35 -19.01 -17.27
N ALA A 39 -0.49 -18.17 -16.65
CA ALA A 39 0.35 -18.62 -15.54
C ALA A 39 -0.53 -19.16 -14.40
N ALA A 40 -0.20 -20.36 -13.88
CA ALA A 40 -1.02 -21.10 -12.92
C ALA A 40 -1.21 -20.39 -11.57
N ASP A 41 -0.29 -19.50 -11.19
CA ASP A 41 -0.31 -18.74 -9.96
C ASP A 41 -0.87 -17.30 -10.12
N HIS A 42 -1.45 -16.99 -11.29
CA HIS A 42 -2.05 -15.69 -11.62
C HIS A 42 -3.52 -15.88 -12.00
N ALA A 43 -4.43 -15.60 -11.07
CA ALA A 43 -5.86 -15.74 -11.28
C ALA A 43 -6.52 -14.41 -11.65
N ILE A 44 -7.27 -14.37 -12.76
CA ILE A 44 -8.15 -13.25 -13.09
C ILE A 44 -9.47 -13.44 -12.35
N VAL A 45 -9.85 -12.46 -11.53
CA VAL A 45 -11.07 -12.46 -10.73
C VAL A 45 -11.89 -11.22 -11.07
N VAL A 46 -13.21 -11.37 -11.12
CA VAL A 46 -14.16 -10.24 -11.23
C VAL A 46 -14.53 -9.79 -9.83
N ALA A 47 -14.35 -8.53 -9.53
CA ALA A 47 -14.77 -7.96 -8.26
C ALA A 47 -16.30 -8.04 -8.13
N ASP A 48 -16.80 -8.59 -7.04
CA ASP A 48 -18.22 -8.76 -6.72
C ASP A 48 -18.69 -7.84 -5.60
N SER A 49 -17.77 -7.11 -4.99
CA SER A 49 -18.04 -6.19 -3.90
C SER A 49 -17.11 -4.96 -3.95
N PRO A 50 -17.52 -3.80 -3.37
CA PRO A 50 -16.75 -2.56 -3.45
C PRO A 50 -15.51 -2.51 -2.56
N HIS A 51 -15.31 -3.47 -1.64
CA HIS A 51 -14.26 -3.44 -0.62
C HIS A 51 -13.53 -4.78 -0.42
N GLY A 52 -13.44 -5.61 -1.46
CA GLY A 52 -12.77 -6.92 -1.38
C GLY A 52 -11.43 -7.00 -2.12
N TYR A 53 -11.18 -6.10 -3.07
CA TYR A 53 -10.16 -6.24 -4.10
C TYR A 53 -9.28 -4.99 -4.22
N PRO A 54 -8.32 -4.77 -3.29
CA PRO A 54 -7.47 -3.59 -3.28
C PRO A 54 -6.35 -3.69 -4.32
N CYS A 55 -6.30 -2.77 -5.27
CA CYS A 55 -5.22 -2.67 -6.23
C CYS A 55 -3.98 -2.02 -5.60
N ARG A 56 -2.83 -2.72 -5.60
CA ARG A 56 -1.57 -2.24 -5.00
C ARG A 56 -0.85 -1.20 -5.85
N HIS A 57 -1.24 -1.05 -7.09
CA HIS A 57 -0.64 -0.11 -8.03
C HIS A 57 -1.29 1.28 -7.99
N CYS A 58 -2.62 1.35 -8.10
CA CYS A 58 -3.34 2.63 -8.05
C CYS A 58 -3.89 2.98 -6.66
N LEU A 59 -3.77 2.08 -5.68
CA LEU A 59 -4.21 2.22 -4.29
C LEU A 59 -5.69 2.62 -4.16
N ARG A 60 -6.55 2.02 -4.97
CA ARG A 60 -8.02 2.06 -4.83
C ARG A 60 -8.61 0.66 -4.82
N TRP A 61 -9.81 0.55 -4.30
CA TRP A 61 -10.61 -0.66 -4.39
C TRP A 61 -11.14 -0.83 -5.82
N ALA A 62 -11.02 -2.05 -6.36
CA ALA A 62 -11.74 -2.38 -7.59
C ALA A 62 -13.24 -2.38 -7.32
N GLN A 63 -14.00 -1.81 -8.25
CA GLN A 63 -15.44 -1.73 -8.15
C GLN A 63 -16.09 -3.01 -8.71
N PRO A 64 -17.32 -3.35 -8.30
CA PRO A 64 -18.04 -4.49 -8.85
C PRO A 64 -18.04 -4.49 -10.38
N GLY A 65 -17.67 -5.62 -10.98
CA GLY A 65 -17.52 -5.79 -12.42
C GLY A 65 -16.11 -5.50 -12.97
N GLU A 66 -15.26 -4.80 -12.23
CA GLU A 66 -13.85 -4.65 -12.63
C GLU A 66 -13.09 -5.96 -12.45
N ARG A 67 -12.19 -6.25 -13.38
CA ARG A 67 -11.32 -7.44 -13.30
C ARG A 67 -10.03 -7.11 -12.60
N VAL A 68 -9.60 -8.00 -11.73
CA VAL A 68 -8.32 -7.91 -11.02
C VAL A 68 -7.53 -9.20 -11.21
N ILE A 69 -6.23 -9.11 -11.03
CA ILE A 69 -5.32 -10.25 -11.04
C ILE A 69 -4.86 -10.49 -9.61
N LEU A 70 -5.09 -11.70 -9.11
CA LEU A 70 -4.55 -12.21 -7.86
C LEU A 70 -3.26 -12.95 -8.17
N PHE A 71 -2.14 -12.57 -7.57
CA PHE A 71 -0.84 -13.19 -7.82
C PHE A 71 0.08 -13.13 -6.59
N PRO A 72 1.08 -14.02 -6.51
CA PRO A 72 2.03 -14.04 -5.39
C PRO A 72 3.02 -12.88 -5.48
N TYR A 73 3.28 -12.25 -4.33
CA TYR A 73 4.22 -11.14 -4.20
C TYR A 73 4.99 -11.22 -2.88
N ALA A 74 6.28 -10.92 -2.93
CA ALA A 74 7.14 -10.78 -1.75
C ALA A 74 7.57 -9.31 -1.61
N SER A 75 7.17 -8.65 -0.52
CA SER A 75 7.60 -7.27 -0.23
C SER A 75 9.01 -7.20 0.33
N ILE A 76 9.51 -8.32 0.89
CA ILE A 76 10.86 -8.49 1.41
C ILE A 76 11.55 -9.57 0.57
N PRO A 77 12.80 -9.34 0.11
CA PRO A 77 13.53 -10.31 -0.70
C PRO A 77 13.68 -11.66 -0.02
N ALA A 78 13.76 -12.73 -0.81
CA ALA A 78 14.03 -14.07 -0.30
C ALA A 78 15.37 -14.13 0.44
N GLY A 79 15.47 -15.02 1.45
CA GLY A 79 16.68 -15.21 2.24
C GLY A 79 16.75 -14.40 3.53
N HIS A 80 15.74 -13.57 3.82
CA HIS A 80 15.61 -12.87 5.09
C HIS A 80 14.56 -13.56 5.99
N PRO A 81 14.71 -13.53 7.33
CA PRO A 81 13.78 -14.21 8.26
C PRO A 81 12.31 -13.76 8.11
N TYR A 82 12.08 -12.51 7.72
CA TYR A 82 10.74 -11.94 7.52
C TYR A 82 10.25 -12.02 6.08
N SER A 83 10.98 -12.68 5.18
CA SER A 83 10.54 -12.92 3.82
C SER A 83 9.31 -13.82 3.81
N GLU A 84 8.28 -13.38 3.14
CA GLU A 84 7.06 -14.15 2.93
C GLU A 84 6.49 -13.84 1.55
N ILE A 85 5.88 -14.84 0.91
CA ILE A 85 5.14 -14.68 -0.33
C ILE A 85 3.66 -14.70 0.02
N GLY A 86 2.95 -13.63 -0.31
CA GLY A 86 1.52 -13.52 -0.08
C GLY A 86 0.76 -13.03 -1.31
N PRO A 87 -0.54 -13.30 -1.40
CA PRO A 87 -1.35 -12.86 -2.53
C PRO A 87 -1.62 -11.36 -2.48
N ILE A 88 -1.50 -10.70 -3.63
CA ILE A 88 -1.93 -9.32 -3.81
C ILE A 88 -2.75 -9.16 -5.09
N PHE A 89 -3.48 -8.04 -5.20
CA PHE A 89 -4.25 -7.68 -6.37
C PHE A 89 -3.68 -6.49 -7.12
N VAL A 90 -3.79 -6.52 -8.44
CA VAL A 90 -3.73 -5.34 -9.32
C VAL A 90 -4.92 -5.39 -10.28
N HIS A 91 -5.36 -4.25 -10.82
CA HIS A 91 -6.35 -4.25 -11.91
C HIS A 91 -5.80 -5.03 -13.11
N ALA A 92 -6.64 -5.84 -13.73
CA ALA A 92 -6.32 -6.55 -14.97
C ALA A 92 -6.13 -5.57 -16.13
N GLU A 93 -6.94 -4.53 -16.15
CA GLU A 93 -6.77 -3.42 -17.09
C GLU A 93 -5.70 -2.43 -16.58
N THR A 94 -5.10 -1.70 -17.51
CA THR A 94 -4.12 -0.66 -17.16
C THR A 94 -4.76 0.39 -16.27
N CYS A 95 -4.12 0.70 -15.16
CA CYS A 95 -4.52 1.78 -14.25
C CYS A 95 -3.34 2.73 -14.00
N GLN A 96 -3.65 3.96 -13.61
CA GLN A 96 -2.63 4.93 -13.25
C GLN A 96 -2.04 4.57 -11.88
N ARG A 97 -0.70 4.53 -11.77
CA ARG A 97 -0.01 4.37 -10.48
C ARG A 97 -0.39 5.51 -9.54
N TYR A 98 -0.60 5.19 -8.27
CA TYR A 98 -0.86 6.22 -7.26
C TYR A 98 0.25 7.27 -7.23
N SER A 99 -0.13 8.54 -7.35
CA SER A 99 0.81 9.66 -7.55
C SER A 99 0.84 10.68 -6.40
N ALA A 100 -0.20 10.72 -5.55
CA ALA A 100 -0.24 11.59 -4.37
C ALA A 100 0.60 11.01 -3.22
N THR A 101 1.90 10.81 -3.46
CA THR A 101 2.79 10.03 -2.57
C THR A 101 3.05 10.67 -1.22
N ASP A 102 2.75 11.94 -1.04
CA ASP A 102 2.80 12.72 0.20
C ASP A 102 1.47 12.69 0.99
N GLU A 103 0.45 12.02 0.45
CA GLU A 103 -0.84 11.85 1.10
C GLU A 103 -1.10 10.37 1.41
N TYR A 104 -1.70 10.10 2.58
CA TYR A 104 -2.14 8.74 2.91
C TYR A 104 -3.37 8.36 2.06
N PRO A 105 -3.37 7.17 1.40
CA PRO A 105 -4.47 6.75 0.55
C PRO A 105 -5.78 6.63 1.33
N ALA A 106 -6.78 7.44 0.96
CA ALA A 106 -8.05 7.56 1.69
C ALA A 106 -8.80 6.22 1.81
N ASP A 107 -8.73 5.38 0.79
CA ASP A 107 -9.39 4.07 0.74
C ASP A 107 -8.84 3.05 1.77
N PHE A 108 -7.66 3.30 2.34
CA PHE A 108 -6.98 2.37 3.23
C PHE A 108 -6.80 2.88 4.67
N ARG A 109 -7.64 3.82 5.13
CA ARG A 109 -7.52 4.39 6.48
C ARG A 109 -7.77 3.39 7.59
N ASN A 110 -8.67 2.45 7.41
CA ASN A 110 -9.09 1.52 8.45
C ASN A 110 -8.45 0.13 8.28
N GLY A 111 -8.24 -0.56 9.38
CA GLY A 111 -7.84 -1.95 9.40
C GLY A 111 -6.45 -2.20 8.82
N ARG A 112 -5.46 -1.39 9.21
CA ARG A 112 -4.07 -1.54 8.78
C ARG A 112 -3.14 -1.86 9.94
N ALA A 113 -2.26 -2.83 9.70
CA ALA A 113 -1.09 -3.08 10.50
C ALA A 113 0.12 -2.47 9.80
N PHE A 114 0.94 -1.75 10.54
CA PHE A 114 2.17 -1.15 10.06
C PHE A 114 3.34 -1.87 10.70
N ARG A 115 4.27 -2.37 9.87
CA ARG A 115 5.48 -3.07 10.31
C ARG A 115 6.70 -2.28 9.88
N ALA A 116 7.51 -1.83 10.83
CA ALA A 116 8.76 -1.11 10.57
C ALA A 116 9.93 -2.09 10.46
N TYR A 117 10.77 -1.86 9.47
CA TYR A 117 11.93 -2.69 9.17
C TYR A 117 13.20 -1.84 9.08
N ASP A 118 14.33 -2.42 9.48
CA ASP A 118 15.67 -1.85 9.27
C ASP A 118 16.17 -2.09 7.83
N GLU A 119 17.38 -1.61 7.53
CA GLU A 119 18.02 -1.79 6.21
C GLU A 119 18.32 -3.26 5.88
N ASN A 120 18.41 -4.13 6.89
CA ASN A 120 18.65 -5.56 6.73
C ASN A 120 17.34 -6.36 6.71
N TYR A 121 16.19 -5.69 6.58
CA TYR A 121 14.85 -6.30 6.58
C TYR A 121 14.46 -7.00 7.90
N ASN A 122 15.08 -6.67 9.03
CA ASN A 122 14.60 -7.11 10.32
C ASN A 122 13.41 -6.27 10.75
N MET A 123 12.36 -6.90 11.23
CA MET A 123 11.22 -6.17 11.81
C MET A 123 11.62 -5.64 13.18
N ILE A 124 11.61 -4.31 13.34
CA ILE A 124 12.06 -3.65 14.56
C ILE A 124 10.91 -3.10 15.40
N ASP A 125 9.75 -2.86 14.80
CA ASP A 125 8.54 -2.41 15.49
C ASP A 125 7.30 -2.67 14.64
N ALA A 126 6.13 -2.71 15.27
CA ALA A 126 4.85 -2.83 14.56
C ALA A 126 3.71 -2.23 15.38
N GLU A 127 2.72 -1.65 14.68
CA GLU A 127 1.54 -1.05 15.31
C GLU A 127 0.30 -1.19 14.42
N VAL A 128 -0.87 -1.30 15.05
CA VAL A 128 -2.15 -1.38 14.35
C VAL A 128 -2.88 -0.04 14.47
N ALA A 129 -3.33 0.49 13.33
CA ALA A 129 -4.19 1.68 13.28
C ALA A 129 -5.63 1.25 12.98
N ASN A 130 -6.43 1.05 14.03
CA ASN A 130 -7.87 0.76 13.89
C ASN A 130 -8.72 2.02 14.03
N GLU A 131 -8.42 2.85 15.03
CA GLU A 131 -9.17 4.08 15.36
C GLU A 131 -8.27 5.32 15.34
N SER A 132 -6.95 5.10 15.26
CA SER A 132 -5.94 6.17 15.18
C SER A 132 -5.78 6.65 13.74
N GLU A 133 -5.39 7.92 13.57
CA GLU A 133 -4.96 8.41 12.27
C GLU A 133 -3.71 7.65 11.79
N PRO A 134 -3.76 6.97 10.64
CA PRO A 134 -2.63 6.19 10.14
C PRO A 134 -1.34 6.99 10.02
N GLY A 135 -1.43 8.27 9.65
CA GLY A 135 -0.27 9.16 9.55
C GLY A 135 0.51 9.29 10.85
N LEU A 136 -0.18 9.39 11.99
CA LEU A 136 0.46 9.50 13.31
C LEU A 136 1.20 8.20 13.69
N VAL A 137 0.61 7.05 13.36
CA VAL A 137 1.26 5.74 13.58
C VAL A 137 2.52 5.61 12.72
N ILE A 138 2.44 5.98 11.45
CA ILE A 138 3.57 5.96 10.53
C ILE A 138 4.69 6.89 11.01
N GLU A 139 4.36 8.12 11.37
CA GLU A 139 5.34 9.10 11.88
C GLU A 139 6.02 8.58 13.14
N LYS A 140 5.26 8.01 14.08
CA LYS A 140 5.81 7.39 15.29
C LYS A 140 6.81 6.28 14.96
N LEU A 141 6.47 5.35 14.07
CA LEU A 141 7.35 4.26 13.66
C LEU A 141 8.62 4.78 12.96
N LEU A 142 8.48 5.80 12.12
CA LEU A 142 9.60 6.42 11.41
C LEU A 142 10.45 7.37 12.29
N GLN A 143 10.02 7.71 13.52
CA GLN A 143 10.89 8.41 14.49
C GLN A 143 12.06 7.56 14.95
N ASN A 144 11.93 6.22 14.91
CA ASN A 144 13.07 5.34 15.16
C ASN A 144 14.08 5.49 14.00
N PRO A 145 15.32 5.97 14.26
CA PRO A 145 16.31 6.19 13.20
C PRO A 145 16.73 4.91 12.47
N GLU A 146 16.57 3.73 13.10
CA GLU A 146 16.87 2.43 12.51
C GLU A 146 15.79 1.98 11.51
N ALA A 147 14.59 2.56 11.54
CA ALA A 147 13.53 2.22 10.60
C ALA A 147 13.89 2.74 9.19
N ALA A 148 14.21 1.83 8.28
CA ALA A 148 14.47 2.15 6.88
C ALA A 148 13.16 2.35 6.10
N PHE A 149 12.13 1.56 6.42
CA PHE A 149 10.80 1.65 5.81
C PHE A 149 9.73 1.03 6.71
N VAL A 150 8.48 1.31 6.36
CA VAL A 150 7.30 0.71 6.97
C VAL A 150 6.46 0.05 5.88
N ASP A 151 6.01 -1.19 6.08
CA ASP A 151 5.03 -1.85 5.20
C ASP A 151 3.64 -1.80 5.84
N ALA A 152 2.68 -1.25 5.10
CA ALA A 152 1.26 -1.32 5.44
C ALA A 152 0.66 -2.65 4.99
N ARG A 153 -0.11 -3.28 5.89
CA ARG A 153 -0.73 -4.60 5.66
C ARG A 153 -2.19 -4.60 6.10
N SER A 154 -2.99 -5.46 5.52
CA SER A 154 -4.34 -5.73 6.01
C SER A 154 -4.27 -6.36 7.41
N VAL A 155 -5.00 -5.79 8.38
CA VAL A 155 -5.03 -6.34 9.75
C VAL A 155 -5.69 -7.71 9.81
N THR A 156 -6.66 -7.99 8.95
CA THR A 156 -7.43 -9.25 8.97
C THR A 156 -6.78 -10.38 8.15
N ARG A 157 -6.08 -10.05 7.06
CA ARG A 157 -5.51 -11.03 6.13
C ARG A 157 -3.98 -11.00 6.07
N GLY A 158 -3.34 -10.01 6.67
CA GLY A 158 -1.89 -9.85 6.68
C GLY A 158 -1.24 -9.47 5.35
N CYS A 159 -2.01 -9.40 4.25
CA CYS A 159 -1.47 -9.12 2.91
C CYS A 159 -0.84 -7.73 2.83
N PHE A 160 0.29 -7.63 2.12
CA PHE A 160 0.94 -6.37 1.79
C PHE A 160 0.00 -5.42 1.04
N THR A 161 0.03 -4.13 1.39
CA THR A 161 -0.75 -3.08 0.73
C THR A 161 0.15 -2.09 -0.02
N PHE A 162 1.03 -1.41 0.66
CA PHE A 162 2.03 -0.48 0.10
C PHE A 162 3.16 -0.29 1.11
N ARG A 163 4.28 0.24 0.63
CA ARG A 163 5.43 0.63 1.44
C ARG A 163 5.40 2.12 1.75
N ILE A 164 6.00 2.51 2.86
CA ILE A 164 6.16 3.88 3.30
C ILE A 164 7.63 4.12 3.61
N GLN A 165 8.16 5.26 3.18
CA GLN A 165 9.53 5.68 3.44
C GLN A 165 9.52 7.11 3.97
N ARG A 166 10.61 7.57 4.56
CA ARG A 166 10.82 8.99 4.86
C ARG A 166 10.76 9.82 3.57
N ALA A 167 10.23 11.06 3.68
CA ALA A 167 10.18 12.01 2.56
C ALA A 167 11.56 12.55 2.23
#